data_619bb0c38fdfafa029b7c7ae9f020830
#
_entry.id   619bb0c38fdfafa029b7c7ae9f020830
#
_cell.length_a   1.000
_cell.length_b   1.000
_cell.length_c   1.000
_cell.angle_alpha   90.00
_cell.angle_beta   90.00
_cell.angle_gamma   90.00
#
_symmetry.space_group_name_H-M   'P 1'
#
loop_
_entity.id
_entity.type
_entity.pdbx_description
1 polymer ?
#
loop_
_entity_poly.entity_id
_entity_poly.type
_entity_poly.pdbx_seq_one_letter_code
_entity_poly.pdbx_strand_id
1 'polypeptide(L)'
;RKLLLIKTGHADRTTNKRLGYWRKAPRLDPAIARLLSELGHRVSFVPEHLPWQGTYARNLQRLGVEVIHAPSVQNAQSFILENGSDYDLFFLSRATTGGRILPALKATYPEKPIVFDTVDLHFLRLLRAAELTGDTKDFQEAETVKRTELAAIHQASATMLVSEHERAYLTDEIGPFPHVLLPLILAPHTDRTGYEERLDIAFVGGYRHPPNIDAVRYLVQDIWPQLRALKLGARLHIIGSHMPADFQDYAAEDIHVVGFVQDLDTYLSSIRVSVAPLRYGAGVKGKVGNSLRLGTPVVATPVAAEGMSLTDGEHLLVANSPSQFAQALYRLYTDRPLWERLSSAGQSRVETLY
;
A
#
# COMPACT_ATOMS: atom_id res chain seq x y z
N ARG A 1 25.97 -10.98 -7.94
CA ARG A 1 25.69 -9.71 -8.62
C ARG A 1 25.47 -8.61 -7.58
N LYS A 2 25.87 -7.39 -7.89
CA LYS A 2 25.69 -6.23 -7.03
C LYS A 2 24.50 -5.41 -7.52
N LEU A 3 23.47 -5.27 -6.68
CA LEU A 3 22.19 -4.63 -7.00
C LEU A 3 22.09 -3.30 -6.25
N LEU A 4 21.70 -2.23 -6.94
CA LEU A 4 21.40 -0.95 -6.31
C LEU A 4 19.88 -0.72 -6.28
N LEU A 5 19.32 -0.63 -5.09
CA LEU A 5 17.91 -0.36 -4.86
C LEU A 5 17.70 1.11 -4.46
N ILE A 6 16.85 1.81 -5.20
CA ILE A 6 16.53 3.22 -4.95
C ILE A 6 15.03 3.33 -4.69
N LYS A 7 14.66 3.73 -3.48
CA LYS A 7 13.26 3.86 -3.10
C LYS A 7 12.99 5.09 -2.24
N THR A 8 11.85 5.75 -2.47
CA THR A 8 11.38 6.86 -1.64
C THR A 8 10.29 6.46 -0.66
N GLY A 9 10.19 7.26 0.42
CA GLY A 9 8.96 7.42 1.18
C GLY A 9 8.10 8.53 0.58
N HIS A 10 6.78 8.50 0.81
CA HIS A 10 5.89 9.60 0.44
C HIS A 10 6.38 10.92 1.05
N ALA A 11 6.82 11.84 0.22
CA ALA A 11 6.86 13.25 0.56
C ALA A 11 5.57 13.87 0.03
N ASP A 12 4.58 14.00 0.90
CA ASP A 12 3.40 14.78 0.60
C ASP A 12 3.78 16.27 0.64
N ARG A 13 3.56 17.00 -0.45
CA ARG A 13 3.85 18.44 -0.55
C ARG A 13 2.77 19.31 0.07
N THR A 14 1.79 18.74 0.75
CA THR A 14 0.77 19.55 1.41
C THR A 14 1.19 19.91 2.82
N THR A 15 1.44 21.18 2.97
CA THR A 15 1.32 22.05 4.14
C THR A 15 2.42 22.15 5.17
N ASN A 16 2.75 23.41 5.34
CA ASN A 16 3.20 24.14 6.52
C ASN A 16 4.68 24.07 6.91
N LYS A 17 5.32 25.19 6.54
CA LYS A 17 6.63 25.68 6.97
C LYS A 17 6.74 25.96 8.49
N ARG A 18 6.21 25.15 9.38
CA ARG A 18 6.51 25.26 10.83
C ARG A 18 6.30 23.92 11.50
N LEU A 19 7.38 23.33 11.90
CA LEU A 19 7.62 22.22 12.81
C LEU A 19 8.37 21.06 12.14
N GLY A 20 9.67 21.05 12.38
CA GLY A 20 10.61 20.04 11.91
C GLY A 20 10.39 18.69 12.57
N TYR A 21 9.64 17.83 11.89
CA TYR A 21 9.68 16.39 12.15
C TYR A 21 9.80 15.63 10.85
N TRP A 22 11.03 15.44 10.43
CA TRP A 22 11.46 14.52 9.38
C TRP A 22 11.29 13.07 9.85
N ARG A 23 10.14 12.47 9.65
CA ARG A 23 9.92 11.07 9.96
C ARG A 23 9.13 10.37 8.86
N LYS A 24 9.74 10.20 7.69
CA LYS A 24 9.39 9.12 6.76
C LYS A 24 10.61 8.58 6.06
N ALA A 25 10.91 7.40 6.51
CA ALA A 25 11.86 6.53 5.85
C ALA A 25 11.25 5.96 4.56
N PRO A 26 11.95 6.05 3.43
CA PRO A 26 11.70 5.14 2.32
C PRO A 26 11.84 3.72 2.84
N ARG A 27 10.88 2.85 2.54
CA ARG A 27 10.92 1.46 3.00
C ARG A 27 11.09 0.56 1.77
N LEU A 28 12.26 -0.03 1.64
CA LEU A 28 12.40 -1.27 0.88
C LEU A 28 11.54 -2.32 1.58
N ASP A 29 10.79 -3.10 0.82
CA ASP A 29 10.10 -4.24 1.41
C ASP A 29 11.17 -5.21 1.96
N PRO A 30 11.20 -5.48 3.28
CA PRO A 30 12.19 -6.39 3.84
C PRO A 30 12.14 -7.80 3.24
N ALA A 31 10.98 -8.22 2.71
CA ALA A 31 10.84 -9.50 2.04
C ALA A 31 11.60 -9.52 0.72
N ILE A 32 11.53 -8.45 -0.09
CA ILE A 32 12.31 -8.33 -1.32
C ILE A 32 13.82 -8.30 -0.99
N ALA A 33 14.21 -7.53 0.01
CA ALA A 33 15.61 -7.45 0.44
C ALA A 33 16.16 -8.80 0.89
N ARG A 34 15.37 -9.52 1.67
CA ARG A 34 15.70 -10.87 2.15
C ARG A 34 15.84 -11.85 0.97
N LEU A 35 14.84 -11.89 0.09
CA LEU A 35 14.86 -12.77 -1.08
C LEU A 35 16.11 -12.55 -1.94
N LEU A 36 16.44 -11.30 -2.25
CA LEU A 36 17.64 -10.98 -3.04
C LEU A 36 18.93 -11.40 -2.33
N SER A 37 19.00 -11.23 -1.01
CA SER A 37 20.15 -11.65 -0.21
C SER A 37 20.28 -13.17 -0.16
N GLU A 38 19.17 -13.91 0.02
CA GLU A 38 19.13 -15.39 0.01
C GLU A 38 19.51 -15.96 -1.36
N LEU A 39 19.21 -15.25 -2.45
CA LEU A 39 19.66 -15.57 -3.80
C LEU A 39 21.15 -15.26 -4.03
N GLY A 40 21.88 -14.81 -3.02
CA GLY A 40 23.32 -14.53 -3.09
C GLY A 40 23.67 -13.20 -3.74
N HIS A 41 22.74 -12.27 -3.85
CA HIS A 41 23.01 -10.93 -4.37
C HIS A 41 23.51 -9.99 -3.28
N ARG A 42 24.47 -9.13 -3.63
CA ARG A 42 24.87 -7.98 -2.78
C ARG A 42 23.93 -6.83 -3.07
N VAL A 43 23.21 -6.38 -2.06
CA VAL A 43 22.18 -5.36 -2.18
C VAL A 43 22.65 -4.08 -1.48
N SER A 44 22.69 -2.97 -2.21
CA SER A 44 22.87 -1.63 -1.65
C SER A 44 21.54 -0.86 -1.77
N PHE A 45 21.10 -0.25 -0.69
CA PHE A 45 19.87 0.53 -0.62
C PHE A 45 20.19 2.01 -0.45
N VAL A 46 19.71 2.83 -1.39
CA VAL A 46 19.84 4.29 -1.36
C VAL A 46 18.46 4.91 -1.16
N PRO A 47 18.17 5.45 0.02
CA PRO A 47 16.97 6.24 0.22
C PRO A 47 17.11 7.61 -0.47
N GLU A 48 16.01 8.13 -1.05
CA GLU A 48 15.98 9.50 -1.59
C GLU A 48 16.36 10.52 -0.50
N HIS A 49 15.85 10.31 0.71
CA HIS A 49 16.22 11.11 1.87
C HIS A 49 17.29 10.36 2.65
N LEU A 50 18.52 10.80 2.51
CA LEU A 50 19.73 10.18 3.06
C LEU A 50 19.89 10.12 4.60
N PRO A 51 19.14 10.89 5.45
CA PRO A 51 19.33 10.82 6.89
C PRO A 51 19.13 9.40 7.42
N TRP A 52 19.96 9.02 8.41
CA TRP A 52 19.88 7.72 9.07
C TRP A 52 18.49 7.41 9.64
N GLN A 53 17.96 6.25 9.32
CA GLN A 53 16.58 5.88 9.61
C GLN A 53 16.42 4.91 10.80
N GLY A 54 17.34 4.96 11.72
CA GLY A 54 17.24 4.26 13.01
C GLY A 54 17.05 2.75 12.87
N THR A 55 16.00 2.22 13.52
CA THR A 55 15.74 0.77 13.57
C THR A 55 15.49 0.16 12.20
N TYR A 56 14.87 0.88 11.28
CA TYR A 56 14.63 0.37 9.94
C TYR A 56 15.94 0.09 9.18
N ALA A 57 16.87 1.05 9.17
CA ALA A 57 18.18 0.87 8.54
C ALA A 57 18.94 -0.31 9.17
N ARG A 58 18.93 -0.41 10.50
CA ARG A 58 19.54 -1.55 11.21
C ARG A 58 18.93 -2.90 10.83
N ASN A 59 17.61 -2.95 10.63
CA ASN A 59 16.94 -4.18 10.22
C ASN A 59 17.35 -4.60 8.80
N LEU A 60 17.48 -3.67 7.86
CA LEU A 60 18.02 -3.95 6.53
C LEU A 60 19.47 -4.45 6.60
N GLN A 61 20.32 -3.80 7.40
CA GLN A 61 21.71 -4.23 7.59
C GLN A 61 21.82 -5.64 8.17
N ARG A 62 20.91 -6.05 9.08
CA ARG A 62 20.83 -7.42 9.59
C ARG A 62 20.48 -8.45 8.51
N LEU A 63 19.82 -8.03 7.43
CA LEU A 63 19.55 -8.84 6.25
C LEU A 63 20.71 -8.84 5.25
N GLY A 64 21.86 -8.23 5.57
CA GLY A 64 23.02 -8.14 4.69
C GLY A 64 22.92 -7.02 3.65
N VAL A 65 21.96 -6.10 3.77
CA VAL A 65 21.79 -4.96 2.86
C VAL A 65 22.70 -3.81 3.29
N GLU A 66 23.53 -3.32 2.38
CA GLU A 66 24.26 -2.07 2.57
C GLU A 66 23.30 -0.88 2.51
N VAL A 67 23.24 -0.05 3.54
CA VAL A 67 22.37 1.14 3.57
C VAL A 67 23.23 2.39 3.40
N ILE A 68 23.07 3.06 2.25
CA ILE A 68 23.77 4.30 1.91
C ILE A 68 23.02 5.47 2.55
N HIS A 69 23.69 6.26 3.37
CA HIS A 69 23.06 7.36 4.11
C HIS A 69 24.04 8.51 4.44
N ALA A 70 23.50 9.65 4.83
CA ALA A 70 24.29 10.76 5.37
C ALA A 70 24.95 10.37 6.73
N PRO A 71 26.13 10.91 7.06
CA PRO A 71 26.87 11.95 6.32
C PRO A 71 27.78 11.41 5.20
N SER A 72 27.89 10.10 5.02
CA SER A 72 28.83 9.49 4.04
C SER A 72 28.46 9.89 2.60
N VAL A 73 27.18 10.13 2.32
CA VAL A 73 26.67 10.58 1.04
C VAL A 73 25.78 11.79 1.28
N GLN A 74 25.95 12.85 0.50
CA GLN A 74 25.18 14.09 0.63
C GLN A 74 24.04 14.21 -0.40
N ASN A 75 24.17 13.55 -1.55
CA ASN A 75 23.18 13.56 -2.61
C ASN A 75 23.05 12.16 -3.22
N ALA A 76 21.83 11.61 -3.15
CA ALA A 76 21.55 10.26 -3.62
C ALA A 76 21.77 10.13 -5.15
N GLN A 77 21.32 11.11 -5.93
CA GLN A 77 21.45 11.09 -7.38
C GLN A 77 22.91 11.14 -7.80
N SER A 78 23.71 12.06 -7.24
CA SER A 78 25.16 12.16 -7.52
C SER A 78 25.86 10.85 -7.18
N PHE A 79 25.60 10.31 -5.99
CA PHE A 79 26.17 9.02 -5.58
C PHE A 79 25.89 7.91 -6.59
N ILE A 80 24.65 7.80 -7.06
CA ILE A 80 24.21 6.76 -7.99
C ILE A 80 24.93 6.93 -9.35
N LEU A 81 25.02 8.16 -9.85
CA LEU A 81 25.67 8.44 -11.14
C LEU A 81 27.17 8.27 -11.07
N GLU A 82 27.81 8.58 -9.95
CA GLU A 82 29.27 8.45 -9.78
C GLU A 82 29.71 7.00 -9.52
N ASN A 83 28.90 6.21 -8.82
CA ASN A 83 29.26 4.85 -8.39
C ASN A 83 28.49 3.74 -9.13
N GLY A 84 27.67 4.10 -10.12
CA GLY A 84 26.81 3.14 -10.83
C GLY A 84 27.58 2.07 -11.61
N SER A 85 28.85 2.33 -11.97
CA SER A 85 29.73 1.33 -12.60
C SER A 85 29.89 0.05 -11.77
N ASP A 86 29.84 0.18 -10.46
CA ASP A 86 30.03 -0.92 -9.49
C ASP A 86 28.83 -1.88 -9.38
N TYR A 87 27.70 -1.53 -9.97
CA TYR A 87 26.46 -2.29 -9.88
C TYR A 87 26.13 -3.00 -11.17
N ASP A 88 25.57 -4.19 -11.08
CA ASP A 88 25.14 -5.01 -12.22
C ASP A 88 23.71 -4.72 -12.66
N LEU A 89 22.87 -4.18 -11.75
CA LEU A 89 21.46 -3.87 -11.99
C LEU A 89 21.00 -2.74 -11.09
N PHE A 90 20.13 -1.89 -11.63
CA PHE A 90 19.44 -0.83 -10.89
C PHE A 90 17.98 -1.19 -10.72
N PHE A 91 17.49 -1.04 -9.47
CA PHE A 91 16.10 -1.22 -9.14
C PHE A 91 15.52 0.10 -8.62
N LEU A 92 14.70 0.74 -9.44
CA LEU A 92 14.16 2.08 -9.19
C LEU A 92 12.68 2.00 -8.82
N SER A 93 12.30 2.56 -7.68
CA SER A 93 10.89 2.54 -7.28
C SER A 93 10.25 3.91 -7.41
N ARG A 94 9.01 3.94 -7.87
CA ARG A 94 8.09 5.07 -7.99
C ARG A 94 8.47 6.11 -9.05
N ALA A 95 7.44 6.63 -9.72
CA ALA A 95 7.58 7.66 -10.76
C ALA A 95 8.27 8.94 -10.24
N THR A 96 7.89 9.39 -9.06
CA THR A 96 8.36 10.66 -8.46
C THR A 96 9.80 10.62 -7.97
N THR A 97 10.42 9.44 -7.91
CA THR A 97 11.81 9.25 -7.49
C THR A 97 12.61 8.51 -8.53
N GLY A 98 12.42 7.19 -8.60
CA GLY A 98 13.14 6.34 -9.54
C GLY A 98 12.92 6.77 -10.97
N GLY A 99 11.69 7.13 -11.33
CA GLY A 99 11.36 7.64 -12.66
C GLY A 99 12.08 8.93 -13.03
N ARG A 100 12.38 9.80 -12.08
CA ARG A 100 13.14 11.04 -12.32
C ARG A 100 14.64 10.79 -12.56
N ILE A 101 15.21 9.79 -11.91
CA ILE A 101 16.63 9.46 -12.02
C ILE A 101 16.89 8.62 -13.28
N LEU A 102 15.92 7.83 -13.71
CA LEU A 102 16.04 6.84 -14.76
C LEU A 102 16.65 7.41 -16.08
N PRO A 103 16.22 8.56 -16.62
CA PRO A 103 16.80 9.08 -17.84
C PRO A 103 18.29 9.36 -17.73
N ALA A 104 18.72 9.98 -16.63
CA ALA A 104 20.13 10.29 -16.39
C ALA A 104 20.97 9.01 -16.21
N LEU A 105 20.41 8.03 -15.49
CA LEU A 105 21.05 6.74 -15.26
C LEU A 105 21.22 5.95 -16.58
N LYS A 106 20.17 5.95 -17.42
CA LYS A 106 20.21 5.30 -18.74
C LYS A 106 21.21 5.96 -19.69
N ALA A 107 21.34 7.29 -19.62
CA ALA A 107 22.32 8.02 -20.40
C ALA A 107 23.77 7.72 -19.95
N THR A 108 23.99 7.58 -18.62
CA THR A 108 25.31 7.33 -18.05
C THR A 108 25.75 5.86 -18.20
N TYR A 109 24.79 4.93 -18.05
CA TYR A 109 25.04 3.48 -18.07
C TYR A 109 24.06 2.76 -19.02
N PRO A 110 24.15 2.97 -20.35
CA PRO A 110 23.16 2.48 -21.31
C PRO A 110 23.02 0.96 -21.34
N GLU A 111 24.09 0.24 -21.04
CA GLU A 111 24.13 -1.23 -21.07
C GLU A 111 23.60 -1.89 -19.78
N LYS A 112 23.43 -1.13 -18.71
CA LYS A 112 23.02 -1.73 -17.44
C LYS A 112 21.52 -1.89 -17.39
N PRO A 113 21.02 -3.06 -16.95
CA PRO A 113 19.59 -3.29 -16.80
C PRO A 113 19.00 -2.44 -15.68
N ILE A 114 17.82 -1.87 -15.94
CA ILE A 114 17.06 -1.07 -15.00
C ILE A 114 15.68 -1.72 -14.83
N VAL A 115 15.34 -2.13 -13.62
CA VAL A 115 14.00 -2.54 -13.24
C VAL A 115 13.29 -1.35 -12.62
N PHE A 116 12.14 -0.99 -13.15
CA PHE A 116 11.29 0.07 -12.61
C PHE A 116 10.12 -0.53 -11.83
N ASP A 117 10.07 -0.31 -10.52
CA ASP A 117 9.01 -0.75 -9.62
C ASP A 117 7.99 0.38 -9.45
N THR A 118 6.80 0.21 -10.01
CA THR A 118 5.71 1.17 -9.88
C THR A 118 5.23 1.28 -8.43
N VAL A 119 5.24 0.19 -7.68
CA VAL A 119 4.65 0.02 -6.34
C VAL A 119 3.11 0.09 -6.38
N ASP A 120 2.59 1.07 -7.05
CA ASP A 120 1.22 1.32 -7.50
C ASP A 120 1.29 2.30 -8.69
N LEU A 121 0.32 2.29 -9.57
CA LEU A 121 0.22 3.28 -10.64
C LEU A 121 -0.13 4.64 -10.03
N HIS A 122 0.91 5.45 -9.81
CA HIS A 122 0.76 6.71 -9.09
C HIS A 122 -0.17 7.68 -9.80
N PHE A 123 -0.04 7.79 -11.14
CA PHE A 123 -0.92 8.64 -11.92
C PHE A 123 -2.38 8.18 -11.86
N LEU A 124 -2.65 6.87 -11.85
CA LEU A 124 -4.01 6.33 -11.78
C LEU A 124 -4.67 6.67 -10.43
N ARG A 125 -3.91 6.61 -9.35
CA ARG A 125 -4.39 7.04 -8.04
C ARG A 125 -4.72 8.54 -7.99
N LEU A 126 -3.87 9.39 -8.60
CA LEU A 126 -4.11 10.83 -8.68
C LEU A 126 -5.29 11.14 -9.59
N LEU A 127 -5.41 10.47 -10.72
CA LEU A 127 -6.55 10.63 -11.63
C LEU A 127 -7.87 10.33 -10.91
N ARG A 128 -7.96 9.20 -10.24
CA ARG A 128 -9.15 8.81 -9.45
C ARG A 128 -9.46 9.78 -8.30
N ALA A 129 -8.42 10.36 -7.70
CA ALA A 129 -8.61 11.42 -6.71
C ALA A 129 -9.19 12.68 -7.35
N ALA A 130 -8.67 13.09 -8.51
CA ALA A 130 -9.17 14.23 -9.27
C ALA A 130 -10.62 14.05 -9.73
N GLU A 131 -10.97 12.85 -10.19
CA GLU A 131 -12.35 12.49 -10.54
C GLU A 131 -13.32 12.62 -9.35
N LEU A 132 -12.85 12.30 -8.15
CA LEU A 132 -13.65 12.42 -6.93
C LEU A 132 -13.82 13.88 -6.48
N THR A 133 -12.78 14.71 -6.61
CA THR A 133 -12.78 16.12 -6.17
C THR A 133 -13.32 17.08 -7.21
N GLY A 134 -13.16 16.76 -8.49
CA GLY A 134 -13.47 17.65 -9.61
C GLY A 134 -12.48 18.83 -9.78
N ASP A 135 -11.34 18.84 -9.04
CA ASP A 135 -10.37 19.92 -9.10
C ASP A 135 -9.48 19.81 -10.35
N THR A 136 -9.47 20.85 -11.17
CA THR A 136 -8.66 20.93 -12.39
C THR A 136 -7.15 20.80 -12.13
N LYS A 137 -6.66 21.27 -10.98
CA LYS A 137 -5.24 21.18 -10.61
C LYS A 137 -4.84 19.73 -10.35
N ASP A 138 -5.73 18.97 -9.71
CA ASP A 138 -5.49 17.56 -9.45
C ASP A 138 -5.38 16.75 -10.76
N PHE A 139 -6.21 17.08 -11.77
CA PHE A 139 -6.10 16.48 -13.12
C PHE A 139 -4.77 16.85 -13.80
N GLN A 140 -4.30 18.10 -13.68
CA GLN A 140 -3.02 18.53 -14.24
C GLN A 140 -1.82 17.82 -13.56
N GLU A 141 -1.90 17.61 -12.24
CA GLU A 141 -0.90 16.85 -11.52
C GLU A 141 -0.90 15.38 -11.94
N ALA A 142 -2.07 14.75 -12.05
CA ALA A 142 -2.21 13.37 -12.52
C ALA A 142 -1.60 13.17 -13.90
N GLU A 143 -1.88 14.09 -14.84
CA GLU A 143 -1.34 14.05 -16.20
C GLU A 143 0.20 14.23 -16.23
N THR A 144 0.73 15.10 -15.38
CA THR A 144 2.18 15.31 -15.26
C THR A 144 2.88 14.06 -14.74
N VAL A 145 2.30 13.42 -13.71
CA VAL A 145 2.82 12.18 -13.17
C VAL A 145 2.67 11.04 -14.16
N LYS A 146 1.56 10.97 -14.92
CA LYS A 146 1.34 9.98 -15.98
C LYS A 146 2.47 9.99 -16.98
N ARG A 147 2.80 11.18 -17.52
CA ARG A 147 3.91 11.31 -18.48
C ARG A 147 5.24 10.81 -17.92
N THR A 148 5.55 11.16 -16.66
CA THR A 148 6.78 10.72 -16.02
C THR A 148 6.80 9.20 -15.80
N GLU A 149 5.69 8.64 -15.35
CA GLU A 149 5.58 7.21 -15.05
C GLU A 149 5.63 6.35 -16.32
N LEU A 150 4.89 6.74 -17.36
CA LEU A 150 4.92 6.05 -18.65
C LEU A 150 6.30 6.17 -19.33
N ALA A 151 6.95 7.32 -19.24
CA ALA A 151 8.33 7.48 -19.76
C ALA A 151 9.31 6.56 -19.03
N ALA A 152 9.17 6.38 -17.72
CA ALA A 152 10.01 5.44 -16.96
C ALA A 152 9.74 3.98 -17.36
N ILE A 153 8.48 3.60 -17.57
CA ILE A 153 8.08 2.27 -18.03
C ILE A 153 8.72 1.96 -19.41
N HIS A 154 8.64 2.90 -20.34
CA HIS A 154 9.22 2.73 -21.68
C HIS A 154 10.75 2.63 -21.69
N GLN A 155 11.44 3.31 -20.79
CA GLN A 155 12.91 3.33 -20.73
C GLN A 155 13.50 2.20 -19.90
N ALA A 156 12.71 1.60 -19.01
CA ALA A 156 13.15 0.49 -18.16
C ALA A 156 13.40 -0.77 -18.98
N SER A 157 14.34 -1.61 -18.52
CA SER A 157 14.56 -2.94 -19.09
C SER A 157 13.41 -3.90 -18.76
N ALA A 158 12.76 -3.70 -17.60
CA ALA A 158 11.52 -4.34 -17.22
C ALA A 158 10.80 -3.48 -16.18
N THR A 159 9.47 -3.54 -16.17
CA THR A 159 8.62 -2.89 -15.16
C THR A 159 8.08 -3.95 -14.19
N MET A 160 8.25 -3.72 -12.90
CA MET A 160 7.65 -4.56 -11.87
C MET A 160 6.29 -4.01 -11.48
N LEU A 161 5.28 -4.86 -11.56
CA LEU A 161 3.88 -4.57 -11.26
C LEU A 161 3.37 -5.47 -10.13
N VAL A 162 2.41 -4.98 -9.38
CA VAL A 162 1.85 -5.71 -8.23
C VAL A 162 0.62 -6.55 -8.57
N SER A 163 0.04 -6.39 -9.77
CA SER A 163 -1.17 -7.11 -10.15
C SER A 163 -1.37 -7.22 -11.66
N GLU A 164 -2.12 -8.26 -12.07
CA GLU A 164 -2.61 -8.42 -13.44
C GLU A 164 -3.53 -7.28 -13.88
N HIS A 165 -4.26 -6.67 -12.94
CA HIS A 165 -5.11 -5.53 -13.23
C HIS A 165 -4.30 -4.33 -13.72
N GLU A 166 -3.19 -4.00 -13.04
CA GLU A 166 -2.30 -2.92 -13.49
C GLU A 166 -1.60 -3.26 -14.80
N ARG A 167 -1.21 -4.53 -15.00
CA ARG A 167 -0.65 -4.99 -16.26
C ARG A 167 -1.64 -4.79 -17.41
N ALA A 168 -2.89 -5.22 -17.26
CA ALA A 168 -3.91 -5.06 -18.27
C ALA A 168 -4.16 -3.58 -18.57
N TYR A 169 -4.33 -2.76 -17.53
CA TYR A 169 -4.52 -1.32 -17.67
C TYR A 169 -3.40 -0.65 -18.48
N LEU A 170 -2.13 -0.96 -18.16
CA LEU A 170 -0.99 -0.41 -18.89
C LEU A 170 -0.89 -0.97 -20.31
N THR A 171 -1.22 -2.24 -20.52
CA THR A 171 -1.24 -2.82 -21.86
C THR A 171 -2.27 -2.13 -22.77
N ASP A 172 -3.42 -1.79 -22.24
CA ASP A 172 -4.45 -1.03 -22.97
C ASP A 172 -4.01 0.42 -23.23
N GLU A 173 -3.25 1.02 -22.30
CA GLU A 173 -2.79 2.42 -22.41
C GLU A 173 -1.60 2.60 -23.37
N ILE A 174 -0.61 1.68 -23.35
CA ILE A 174 0.67 1.86 -24.05
C ILE A 174 1.09 0.67 -24.93
N GLY A 175 0.26 -0.37 -25.03
CA GLY A 175 0.61 -1.61 -25.71
C GLY A 175 1.52 -2.53 -24.88
N PRO A 176 2.01 -3.63 -25.47
CA PRO A 176 2.88 -4.58 -24.79
C PRO A 176 4.21 -3.95 -24.35
N PHE A 177 4.68 -4.27 -23.16
CA PHE A 177 5.96 -3.81 -22.60
C PHE A 177 6.60 -4.90 -21.73
N PRO A 178 7.93 -4.89 -21.56
CA PRO A 178 8.62 -5.82 -20.65
C PRO A 178 8.18 -5.63 -19.20
N HIS A 179 7.65 -6.67 -18.58
CA HIS A 179 7.19 -6.59 -17.20
C HIS A 179 7.41 -7.87 -16.40
N VAL A 180 7.38 -7.74 -15.09
CA VAL A 180 7.39 -8.82 -14.12
C VAL A 180 6.26 -8.56 -13.11
N LEU A 181 5.47 -9.57 -12.82
CA LEU A 181 4.47 -9.50 -11.75
C LEU A 181 5.12 -9.96 -10.44
N LEU A 182 5.09 -9.08 -9.45
CA LEU A 182 5.46 -9.41 -8.09
C LEU A 182 4.35 -8.92 -7.15
N PRO A 183 3.42 -9.81 -6.78
CA PRO A 183 2.34 -9.47 -5.86
C PRO A 183 2.86 -9.15 -4.46
N LEU A 184 1.97 -8.73 -3.56
CA LEU A 184 2.31 -8.56 -2.15
C LEU A 184 2.87 -9.87 -1.59
N ILE A 185 3.90 -9.75 -0.75
CA ILE A 185 4.42 -10.89 0.00
C ILE A 185 3.82 -10.81 1.40
N LEU A 186 2.93 -11.73 1.72
CA LEU A 186 2.28 -11.82 3.02
C LEU A 186 2.84 -13.01 3.80
N ALA A 187 3.23 -12.80 5.05
CA ALA A 187 3.66 -13.90 5.91
C ALA A 187 2.48 -14.84 6.21
N PRO A 188 2.65 -16.17 6.14
CA PRO A 188 1.59 -17.09 6.50
C PRO A 188 1.14 -16.89 7.95
N HIS A 189 -0.13 -17.15 8.23
CA HIS A 189 -0.71 -17.07 9.57
C HIS A 189 -1.46 -18.36 9.88
N THR A 190 -1.06 -19.03 10.94
CA THR A 190 -1.56 -20.36 11.29
C THR A 190 -2.65 -20.35 12.35
N ASP A 191 -2.69 -19.31 13.18
CA ASP A 191 -3.68 -19.20 14.26
C ASP A 191 -5.05 -18.86 13.69
N ARG A 192 -6.06 -19.59 14.12
CA ARG A 192 -7.44 -19.43 13.66
C ARG A 192 -8.35 -19.11 14.84
N THR A 193 -8.62 -17.84 15.03
CA THR A 193 -9.63 -17.36 15.97
C THR A 193 -11.00 -17.50 15.31
N GLY A 194 -11.95 -18.14 16.00
CA GLY A 194 -13.30 -18.41 15.49
C GLY A 194 -14.24 -17.22 15.57
N TYR A 195 -15.44 -17.37 15.02
CA TYR A 195 -16.48 -16.33 15.00
C TYR A 195 -16.85 -15.80 16.39
N GLU A 196 -17.04 -16.69 17.37
CA GLU A 196 -17.48 -16.34 18.73
C GLU A 196 -16.42 -15.56 19.53
N GLU A 197 -15.16 -15.73 19.18
CA GLU A 197 -14.02 -15.10 19.84
C GLU A 197 -13.72 -13.71 19.30
N ARG A 198 -14.36 -13.32 18.18
CA ARG A 198 -14.17 -12.06 17.50
C ARG A 198 -15.34 -11.12 17.68
N LEU A 199 -15.04 -9.85 17.87
CA LEU A 199 -16.05 -8.80 18.05
C LEU A 199 -15.69 -7.59 17.17
N ASP A 200 -16.65 -6.70 17.02
CA ASP A 200 -16.46 -5.36 16.46
C ASP A 200 -16.02 -5.32 14.98
N ILE A 201 -15.87 -4.12 14.47
CA ILE A 201 -15.51 -3.82 13.07
C ILE A 201 -14.28 -2.93 13.07
N ALA A 202 -13.31 -3.17 12.19
CA ALA A 202 -12.11 -2.35 12.14
C ALA A 202 -11.80 -1.81 10.75
N PHE A 203 -11.32 -0.56 10.70
CA PHE A 203 -10.60 0.02 9.58
C PHE A 203 -9.13 0.18 9.94
N VAL A 204 -8.25 -0.27 9.05
CA VAL A 204 -6.80 -0.12 9.21
C VAL A 204 -6.22 0.77 8.12
N GLY A 205 -5.41 1.77 8.50
CA GLY A 205 -4.76 2.64 7.53
C GLY A 205 -3.55 3.40 8.07
N GLY A 206 -2.55 3.61 7.22
CA GLY A 206 -1.54 4.63 7.47
C GLY A 206 -2.06 5.98 6.95
N TYR A 207 -2.29 6.94 7.85
CA TYR A 207 -2.99 8.19 7.51
C TYR A 207 -2.12 9.26 6.85
N ARG A 208 -0.91 8.91 6.50
CA ARG A 208 -0.14 9.70 5.55
C ARG A 208 -0.55 9.42 4.09
N HIS A 209 -1.35 8.41 3.87
CA HIS A 209 -1.91 8.05 2.56
C HIS A 209 -3.31 8.66 2.46
N PRO A 210 -3.52 9.69 1.62
CA PRO A 210 -4.78 10.42 1.54
C PRO A 210 -6.02 9.55 1.32
N PRO A 211 -6.00 8.47 0.51
CA PRO A 211 -7.13 7.56 0.39
C PRO A 211 -7.61 6.95 1.71
N ASN A 212 -6.74 6.80 2.72
CA ASN A 212 -7.16 6.28 4.02
C ASN A 212 -7.87 7.33 4.87
N ILE A 213 -7.47 8.59 4.73
CA ILE A 213 -8.15 9.73 5.39
C ILE A 213 -9.56 9.87 4.85
N ASP A 214 -9.69 9.86 3.54
CA ASP A 214 -10.96 9.92 2.84
C ASP A 214 -11.87 8.75 3.22
N ALA A 215 -11.33 7.53 3.23
CA ALA A 215 -12.07 6.32 3.59
C ALA A 215 -12.64 6.37 5.02
N VAL A 216 -11.89 6.90 5.99
CA VAL A 216 -12.41 7.06 7.37
C VAL A 216 -13.51 8.10 7.42
N ARG A 217 -13.35 9.23 6.73
CA ARG A 217 -14.40 10.25 6.67
C ARG A 217 -15.68 9.69 6.07
N TYR A 218 -15.57 9.01 4.93
CA TYR A 218 -16.69 8.35 4.29
C TYR A 218 -17.32 7.26 5.18
N LEU A 219 -16.49 6.47 5.87
CA LEU A 219 -16.97 5.45 6.79
C LEU A 219 -17.78 6.05 7.95
N VAL A 220 -17.25 7.08 8.60
CA VAL A 220 -17.87 7.68 9.79
C VAL A 220 -19.07 8.57 9.44
N GLN A 221 -18.99 9.32 8.34
CA GLN A 221 -20.02 10.30 8.00
C GLN A 221 -21.19 9.71 7.21
N ASP A 222 -20.93 8.73 6.33
CA ASP A 222 -21.94 8.24 5.39
C ASP A 222 -22.36 6.78 5.68
N ILE A 223 -21.42 5.89 6.03
CA ILE A 223 -21.71 4.45 6.22
C ILE A 223 -22.18 4.16 7.65
N TRP A 224 -21.42 4.61 8.64
CA TRP A 224 -21.66 4.27 10.04
C TRP A 224 -23.03 4.70 10.57
N PRO A 225 -23.59 5.88 10.22
CA PRO A 225 -24.94 6.25 10.61
C PRO A 225 -26.01 5.27 10.11
N GLN A 226 -25.84 4.73 8.91
CA GLN A 226 -26.77 3.74 8.35
C GLN A 226 -26.65 2.38 9.06
N LEU A 227 -25.43 1.99 9.44
CA LEU A 227 -25.24 0.78 10.24
C LEU A 227 -25.82 0.93 11.65
N ARG A 228 -25.68 2.10 12.29
CA ARG A 228 -26.33 2.42 13.58
C ARG A 228 -27.84 2.24 13.53
N ALA A 229 -28.47 2.65 12.43
CA ALA A 229 -29.91 2.50 12.24
C ALA A 229 -30.35 1.02 12.23
N LEU A 230 -29.47 0.09 11.89
CA LEU A 230 -29.72 -1.37 11.93
C LEU A 230 -29.53 -1.96 13.34
N LYS A 231 -29.12 -1.16 14.34
CA LYS A 231 -28.96 -1.55 15.76
C LYS A 231 -28.08 -2.79 15.96
N LEU A 232 -26.94 -2.87 15.21
CA LEU A 232 -26.03 -4.02 15.26
C LEU A 232 -25.34 -4.18 16.63
N GLY A 233 -25.10 -3.08 17.35
CA GLY A 233 -24.41 -3.09 18.64
C GLY A 233 -22.89 -3.30 18.57
N ALA A 234 -22.30 -3.36 17.38
CA ALA A 234 -20.86 -3.44 17.17
C ALA A 234 -20.21 -2.06 17.29
N ARG A 235 -18.91 -2.03 17.64
CA ARG A 235 -18.08 -0.83 17.67
C ARG A 235 -17.20 -0.75 16.43
N LEU A 236 -16.89 0.48 16.02
CA LEU A 236 -15.90 0.75 14.98
C LEU A 236 -14.55 1.06 15.60
N HIS A 237 -13.50 0.36 15.18
CA HIS A 237 -12.13 0.63 15.57
C HIS A 237 -11.38 1.29 14.41
N ILE A 238 -10.93 2.54 14.60
CA ILE A 238 -10.13 3.29 13.63
C ILE A 238 -8.66 3.15 14.02
N ILE A 239 -7.90 2.34 13.24
CA ILE A 239 -6.56 1.90 13.59
C ILE A 239 -5.55 2.48 12.59
N GLY A 240 -4.39 2.91 13.07
CA GLY A 240 -3.27 3.24 12.22
C GLY A 240 -2.37 4.36 12.70
N SER A 241 -1.25 4.50 12.00
CA SER A 241 -0.22 5.50 12.32
C SER A 241 -0.49 6.85 11.66
N HIS A 242 0.02 7.94 12.27
CA HIS A 242 -0.05 9.30 11.74
C HIS A 242 -1.49 9.80 11.54
N MET A 243 -2.32 9.48 12.49
CA MET A 243 -3.72 9.84 12.49
C MET A 243 -3.87 11.37 12.53
N PRO A 244 -4.73 11.98 11.68
CA PRO A 244 -5.09 13.38 11.78
C PRO A 244 -5.68 13.71 13.15
N ALA A 245 -5.39 14.92 13.67
CA ALA A 245 -5.86 15.30 15.01
C ALA A 245 -7.40 15.40 15.07
N ASP A 246 -8.03 15.83 13.98
CA ASP A 246 -9.49 15.92 13.83
C ASP A 246 -10.21 14.57 13.91
N PHE A 247 -9.50 13.44 13.78
CA PHE A 247 -10.13 12.12 13.96
C PHE A 247 -10.55 11.84 15.40
N GLN A 248 -9.94 12.52 16.38
CA GLN A 248 -10.40 12.40 17.77
C GLN A 248 -11.84 12.90 17.95
N ASP A 249 -12.31 13.80 17.08
CA ASP A 249 -13.69 14.32 17.12
C ASP A 249 -14.71 13.25 16.70
N TYR A 250 -14.27 12.16 16.10
CA TYR A 250 -15.14 11.01 15.76
C TYR A 250 -15.38 10.06 16.93
N ALA A 251 -14.59 10.18 18.02
CA ALA A 251 -14.70 9.28 19.16
C ALA A 251 -16.13 9.35 19.76
N ALA A 252 -16.75 8.20 19.94
CA ALA A 252 -18.09 8.04 20.47
C ALA A 252 -18.19 6.71 21.23
N GLU A 253 -19.34 6.43 21.85
CA GLU A 253 -19.55 5.16 22.56
C GLU A 253 -19.31 3.93 21.67
N ASP A 254 -19.67 4.06 20.38
CA ASP A 254 -19.55 3.01 19.36
C ASP A 254 -18.44 3.27 18.32
N ILE A 255 -17.59 4.30 18.49
CA ILE A 255 -16.44 4.59 17.64
C ILE A 255 -15.17 4.79 18.48
N HIS A 256 -14.24 3.87 18.34
CA HIS A 256 -12.96 3.90 19.03
C HIS A 256 -11.85 4.37 18.09
N VAL A 257 -11.30 5.55 18.36
CA VAL A 257 -10.12 6.09 17.67
C VAL A 257 -8.87 5.53 18.35
N VAL A 258 -8.44 4.34 17.88
CA VAL A 258 -7.39 3.54 18.56
C VAL A 258 -6.00 4.09 18.31
N GLY A 259 -5.71 4.59 17.08
CA GLY A 259 -4.38 5.04 16.73
C GLY A 259 -3.45 3.90 16.32
N PHE A 260 -2.15 4.06 16.61
CA PHE A 260 -1.15 3.06 16.27
C PHE A 260 -1.19 1.86 17.21
N VAL A 261 -1.23 0.66 16.63
CA VAL A 261 -1.15 -0.62 17.33
C VAL A 261 0.18 -1.29 16.96
N GLN A 262 0.93 -1.74 17.97
CA GLN A 262 2.25 -2.36 17.78
C GLN A 262 2.12 -3.77 17.20
N ASP A 263 1.24 -4.58 17.77
CA ASP A 263 0.90 -5.92 17.29
C ASP A 263 -0.47 -5.90 16.61
N LEU A 264 -0.44 -5.56 15.32
CA LEU A 264 -1.66 -5.43 14.52
C LEU A 264 -2.29 -6.79 14.23
N ASP A 265 -1.50 -7.85 14.12
CA ASP A 265 -1.99 -9.19 13.80
C ASP A 265 -2.85 -9.73 14.94
N THR A 266 -2.35 -9.68 16.18
CA THR A 266 -3.14 -10.05 17.37
C THR A 266 -4.39 -9.19 17.51
N TYR A 267 -4.29 -7.88 17.27
CA TYR A 267 -5.45 -7.00 17.34
C TYR A 267 -6.53 -7.37 16.31
N LEU A 268 -6.14 -7.55 15.04
CA LEU A 268 -7.08 -7.92 13.98
C LEU A 268 -7.67 -9.32 14.15
N SER A 269 -6.95 -10.23 14.80
CA SER A 269 -7.47 -11.56 15.14
C SER A 269 -8.63 -11.52 16.14
N SER A 270 -8.80 -10.42 16.90
CA SER A 270 -9.97 -10.20 17.76
C SER A 270 -11.14 -9.50 17.06
N ILE A 271 -10.92 -8.96 15.86
CA ILE A 271 -11.91 -8.23 15.08
C ILE A 271 -12.76 -9.19 14.24
N ARG A 272 -14.09 -9.04 14.30
CA ARG A 272 -15.01 -9.89 13.55
C ARG A 272 -15.07 -9.55 12.07
N VAL A 273 -15.12 -8.26 11.72
CA VAL A 273 -15.20 -7.80 10.33
C VAL A 273 -14.24 -6.65 10.08
N SER A 274 -13.47 -6.73 9.00
CA SER A 274 -12.66 -5.62 8.51
C SER A 274 -13.42 -4.85 7.42
N VAL A 275 -13.23 -3.53 7.36
CA VAL A 275 -13.87 -2.68 6.36
C VAL A 275 -12.85 -1.87 5.56
N ALA A 276 -13.01 -1.79 4.24
CA ALA A 276 -12.11 -1.08 3.34
C ALA A 276 -12.90 -0.20 2.35
N PRO A 277 -13.50 0.91 2.80
CA PRO A 277 -14.39 1.75 1.99
C PRO A 277 -13.59 2.82 1.21
N LEU A 278 -12.52 2.44 0.52
CA LEU A 278 -11.71 3.36 -0.26
C LEU A 278 -12.47 3.81 -1.51
N ARG A 279 -12.64 5.13 -1.69
CA ARG A 279 -13.30 5.69 -2.87
C ARG A 279 -12.36 5.86 -4.04
N TYR A 280 -11.05 5.95 -3.78
CA TYR A 280 -9.98 6.01 -4.79
C TYR A 280 -8.72 5.34 -4.31
N GLY A 281 -7.82 5.02 -5.26
CA GLY A 281 -6.55 4.36 -5.01
C GLY A 281 -6.07 3.63 -6.26
N ALA A 282 -4.85 3.09 -6.20
CA ALA A 282 -4.27 2.18 -7.18
C ALA A 282 -3.50 1.07 -6.45
N GLY A 283 -3.03 0.08 -7.17
CA GLY A 283 -2.30 -1.04 -6.62
C GLY A 283 -3.11 -1.97 -5.73
N VAL A 284 -2.45 -2.95 -5.15
CA VAL A 284 -3.02 -3.93 -4.22
C VAL A 284 -3.14 -3.35 -2.81
N LYS A 285 -4.28 -3.56 -2.17
CA LYS A 285 -4.55 -2.98 -0.84
C LYS A 285 -4.14 -3.95 0.28
N GLY A 286 -2.92 -3.80 0.77
CA GLY A 286 -2.35 -4.66 1.80
C GLY A 286 -3.23 -4.85 3.04
N LYS A 287 -4.09 -3.87 3.39
CA LYS A 287 -5.04 -4.01 4.50
C LYS A 287 -6.09 -5.11 4.25
N VAL A 288 -6.55 -5.26 3.00
CA VAL A 288 -7.48 -6.32 2.61
C VAL A 288 -6.77 -7.68 2.71
N GLY A 289 -5.60 -7.80 2.10
CA GLY A 289 -4.79 -9.03 2.17
C GLY A 289 -4.45 -9.43 3.60
N ASN A 290 -4.01 -8.48 4.44
CA ASN A 290 -3.69 -8.75 5.83
C ASN A 290 -4.92 -9.19 6.66
N SER A 291 -6.09 -8.59 6.44
CA SER A 291 -7.31 -9.03 7.12
C SER A 291 -7.70 -10.45 6.71
N LEU A 292 -7.71 -10.73 5.40
CA LEU A 292 -8.05 -12.06 4.90
C LEU A 292 -7.04 -13.13 5.36
N ARG A 293 -5.74 -12.82 5.37
CA ARG A 293 -4.69 -13.70 5.88
C ARG A 293 -4.93 -14.14 7.32
N LEU A 294 -5.46 -13.22 8.15
CA LEU A 294 -5.81 -13.48 9.54
C LEU A 294 -7.20 -14.14 9.71
N GLY A 295 -7.84 -14.52 8.61
CA GLY A 295 -9.20 -15.07 8.65
C GLY A 295 -10.26 -14.05 9.05
N THR A 296 -9.98 -12.75 8.95
CA THR A 296 -10.97 -11.69 9.20
C THR A 296 -11.64 -11.30 7.88
N PRO A 297 -12.92 -11.64 7.67
CA PRO A 297 -13.64 -11.29 6.44
C PRO A 297 -13.73 -9.79 6.24
N VAL A 298 -13.81 -9.37 4.98
CA VAL A 298 -13.74 -7.96 4.59
C VAL A 298 -14.99 -7.54 3.84
N VAL A 299 -15.48 -6.33 4.12
CA VAL A 299 -16.37 -5.57 3.23
C VAL A 299 -15.57 -4.45 2.60
N ALA A 300 -15.53 -4.40 1.27
CA ALA A 300 -14.67 -3.50 0.51
C ALA A 300 -15.42 -2.79 -0.63
N THR A 301 -14.89 -1.65 -1.08
CA THR A 301 -15.26 -1.09 -2.39
C THR A 301 -14.62 -1.90 -3.53
N PRO A 302 -15.10 -1.78 -4.79
CA PRO A 302 -14.41 -2.33 -5.95
C PRO A 302 -12.95 -1.88 -6.02
N VAL A 303 -12.68 -0.59 -5.78
CA VAL A 303 -11.31 -0.04 -5.75
C VAL A 303 -10.45 -0.69 -4.65
N ALA A 304 -11.03 -1.02 -3.51
CA ALA A 304 -10.29 -1.67 -2.42
C ALA A 304 -10.02 -3.17 -2.68
N ALA A 305 -10.90 -3.84 -3.41
CA ALA A 305 -10.75 -5.25 -3.81
C ALA A 305 -9.89 -5.44 -5.09
N GLU A 306 -9.67 -4.36 -5.84
CA GLU A 306 -8.98 -4.35 -7.12
C GLU A 306 -7.58 -4.97 -7.05
N GLY A 307 -7.21 -5.73 -8.07
CA GLY A 307 -5.86 -6.27 -8.24
C GLY A 307 -5.53 -7.49 -7.39
N MET A 308 -6.46 -7.95 -6.55
CA MET A 308 -6.23 -9.08 -5.64
C MET A 308 -6.85 -10.41 -6.12
N SER A 309 -7.45 -10.43 -7.30
CA SER A 309 -8.14 -11.62 -7.84
C SER A 309 -9.15 -12.20 -6.85
N LEU A 310 -9.87 -11.33 -6.13
CA LEU A 310 -10.91 -11.68 -5.17
C LEU A 310 -12.28 -11.58 -5.81
N THR A 311 -13.18 -12.51 -5.48
CA THR A 311 -14.54 -12.59 -6.00
C THR A 311 -15.53 -12.18 -4.91
N ASP A 312 -16.47 -11.29 -5.27
CA ASP A 312 -17.58 -10.89 -4.39
C ASP A 312 -18.46 -12.09 -4.02
N GLY A 313 -18.86 -12.19 -2.76
CA GLY A 313 -19.67 -13.28 -2.21
C GLY A 313 -18.93 -14.60 -1.99
N GLU A 314 -17.70 -14.73 -2.48
CA GLU A 314 -16.85 -15.91 -2.34
C GLU A 314 -15.67 -15.66 -1.37
N HIS A 315 -14.90 -14.60 -1.58
CA HIS A 315 -13.70 -14.28 -0.79
C HIS A 315 -13.89 -13.09 0.15
N LEU A 316 -14.78 -12.17 -0.23
CA LEU A 316 -15.14 -10.95 0.51
C LEU A 316 -16.53 -10.48 0.08
N LEU A 317 -17.04 -9.39 0.68
CA LEU A 317 -18.21 -8.69 0.15
C LEU A 317 -17.82 -7.36 -0.46
N VAL A 318 -18.39 -7.05 -1.64
CA VAL A 318 -18.19 -5.77 -2.34
C VAL A 318 -19.43 -4.90 -2.15
N ALA A 319 -19.21 -3.61 -1.83
CA ALA A 319 -20.27 -2.62 -1.69
C ALA A 319 -19.89 -1.31 -2.38
N ASN A 320 -20.85 -0.67 -3.05
CA ASN A 320 -20.67 0.53 -3.87
C ASN A 320 -21.30 1.79 -3.28
N SER A 321 -22.12 1.64 -2.26
CA SER A 321 -22.83 2.76 -1.62
C SER A 321 -22.86 2.60 -0.10
N PRO A 322 -23.11 3.69 0.67
CA PRO A 322 -23.23 3.61 2.11
C PRO A 322 -24.27 2.61 2.58
N SER A 323 -25.41 2.53 1.90
CA SER A 323 -26.48 1.58 2.24
C SER A 323 -26.05 0.14 2.00
N GLN A 324 -25.41 -0.15 0.87
CA GLN A 324 -24.87 -1.49 0.59
C GLN A 324 -23.79 -1.88 1.61
N PHE A 325 -22.92 -0.95 2.01
CA PHE A 325 -21.93 -1.19 3.05
C PHE A 325 -22.58 -1.54 4.38
N ALA A 326 -23.57 -0.77 4.82
CA ALA A 326 -24.28 -1.01 6.08
C ALA A 326 -24.95 -2.40 6.08
N GLN A 327 -25.63 -2.75 4.98
CA GLN A 327 -26.27 -4.06 4.83
C GLN A 327 -25.24 -5.21 4.78
N ALA A 328 -24.16 -5.04 4.03
CA ALA A 328 -23.09 -6.05 3.92
C ALA A 328 -22.39 -6.27 5.27
N LEU A 329 -22.08 -5.19 6.00
CA LEU A 329 -21.49 -5.25 7.34
C LEU A 329 -22.45 -5.92 8.34
N TYR A 330 -23.72 -5.53 8.34
CA TYR A 330 -24.74 -6.13 9.19
C TYR A 330 -24.85 -7.65 8.94
N ARG A 331 -25.02 -8.03 7.67
CA ARG A 331 -25.14 -9.42 7.26
C ARG A 331 -23.89 -10.23 7.63
N LEU A 332 -22.71 -9.73 7.30
CA LEU A 332 -21.45 -10.43 7.57
C LEU A 332 -21.16 -10.55 9.07
N TYR A 333 -21.60 -9.58 9.86
CA TYR A 333 -21.45 -9.59 11.31
C TYR A 333 -22.39 -10.55 12.02
N THR A 334 -23.60 -10.78 11.50
CA THR A 334 -24.68 -11.56 12.16
C THR A 334 -24.90 -12.96 11.59
N ASP A 335 -24.51 -13.19 10.32
CA ASP A 335 -24.65 -14.48 9.63
C ASP A 335 -23.35 -15.31 9.80
N ARG A 336 -23.30 -16.13 10.85
CA ARG A 336 -22.14 -16.97 11.16
C ARG A 336 -21.75 -17.90 10.01
N PRO A 337 -22.65 -18.66 9.35
CA PRO A 337 -22.30 -19.48 8.19
C PRO A 337 -21.64 -18.68 7.04
N LEU A 338 -22.13 -17.48 6.75
CA LEU A 338 -21.53 -16.58 5.76
C LEU A 338 -20.13 -16.16 6.20
N TRP A 339 -20.00 -15.76 7.47
CA TRP A 339 -18.71 -15.32 8.04
C TRP A 339 -17.67 -16.43 7.95
N GLU A 340 -17.98 -17.65 8.38
CA GLU A 340 -17.07 -18.81 8.37
C GLU A 340 -16.65 -19.17 6.94
N ARG A 341 -17.58 -19.13 5.99
CA ARG A 341 -17.30 -19.38 4.58
C ARG A 341 -16.33 -18.35 3.99
N LEU A 342 -16.61 -17.04 4.19
CA LEU A 342 -15.76 -15.97 3.66
C LEU A 342 -14.40 -15.89 4.37
N SER A 343 -14.36 -16.19 5.67
CA SER A 343 -13.12 -16.29 6.44
C SER A 343 -12.20 -17.36 5.85
N SER A 344 -12.71 -18.58 5.66
CA SER A 344 -11.93 -19.69 5.13
C SER A 344 -11.54 -19.49 3.66
N ALA A 345 -12.48 -19.07 2.80
CA ALA A 345 -12.21 -18.89 1.38
C ALA A 345 -11.24 -17.73 1.13
N GLY A 346 -11.43 -16.60 1.83
CA GLY A 346 -10.56 -15.44 1.72
C GLY A 346 -9.13 -15.74 2.20
N GLN A 347 -8.98 -16.43 3.32
CA GLN A 347 -7.68 -16.85 3.83
C GLN A 347 -6.98 -17.80 2.85
N SER A 348 -7.64 -18.86 2.40
CA SER A 348 -7.07 -19.81 1.43
C SER A 348 -6.68 -19.14 0.11
N ARG A 349 -7.49 -18.18 -0.36
CA ARG A 349 -7.17 -17.40 -1.57
C ARG A 349 -5.89 -16.58 -1.42
N VAL A 350 -5.75 -15.91 -0.30
CA VAL A 350 -4.54 -15.11 -0.01
C VAL A 350 -3.31 -15.98 0.17
N GLU A 351 -3.40 -17.09 0.88
CA GLU A 351 -2.30 -18.08 1.04
C GLU A 351 -1.83 -18.67 -0.30
N THR A 352 -2.73 -18.75 -1.29
CA THR A 352 -2.39 -19.29 -2.62
C THR A 352 -1.69 -18.27 -3.52
N LEU A 353 -2.01 -16.98 -3.35
CA LEU A 353 -1.58 -15.91 -4.27
C LEU A 353 -0.42 -15.07 -3.74
N TYR A 354 -0.23 -15.03 -2.43
CA TYR A 354 0.64 -14.10 -1.72
C TYR A 354 1.50 -14.81 -0.69
#